data_00b2ebc2304af5fb4abd400eb23fea6f
#
_entry.id   00b2ebc2304af5fb4abd400eb23fea6f
#
_cell.length_a   1.000
_cell.length_b   1.000
_cell.length_c   1.000
_cell.angle_alpha   90.00
_cell.angle_beta   90.00
_cell.angle_gamma   90.00
#
_symmetry.space_group_name_H-M   'P 1'
#
loop_
_entity.id
_entity.type
_entity.pdbx_description
1 polymer ?
#
loop_
_entity_poly.entity_id
_entity_poly.type
_entity_poly.pdbx_seq_one_letter_code
_entity_poly.pdbx_strand_id
1 'polypeptide(L)'
;LKIAVVDYGMGNLRSVSKALEHVAPRDEVLVTADPAAIRAAGRVVVPGQGAMPDCMRQLAASGAREAVVEAAGSKPFLGICIGLQMLFERGQEGDTPGLGLLPGNVPRFSPAGLKIPHMGWNEVFQERAHAMWEGIADRSRFYFVHSYYPQPAEPALTVATCEYGMRFTCAVARDNIFAVQFHPEKSQHSGLRLLSNFVQWRP
;
A
#
# COMPACT_ATOMS: atom_id res chain seq x y z
N LEU A 1 -14.69 -6.22 -14.43
CA LEU A 1 -14.47 -5.92 -13.02
C LEU A 1 -14.28 -4.41 -12.85
N LYS A 2 -14.74 -3.84 -11.71
CA LYS A 2 -14.44 -2.44 -11.35
C LYS A 2 -13.36 -2.39 -10.28
N ILE A 3 -12.35 -1.56 -10.51
CA ILE A 3 -11.25 -1.31 -9.58
C ILE A 3 -11.33 0.16 -9.16
N ALA A 4 -11.61 0.43 -7.89
CA ALA A 4 -11.61 1.79 -7.38
C ALA A 4 -10.21 2.18 -6.88
N VAL A 5 -9.68 3.26 -7.40
CA VAL A 5 -8.51 3.97 -6.86
C VAL A 5 -9.05 5.14 -6.05
N VAL A 6 -8.86 5.11 -4.76
CA VAL A 6 -9.47 6.10 -3.85
C VAL A 6 -8.77 7.44 -3.98
N ASP A 7 -9.53 8.44 -4.44
CA ASP A 7 -9.10 9.84 -4.55
C ASP A 7 -9.54 10.62 -3.31
N TYR A 8 -8.66 10.75 -2.35
CA TYR A 8 -8.90 11.62 -1.18
C TYR A 8 -7.98 12.86 -1.17
N GLY A 9 -7.47 13.23 -2.35
CA GLY A 9 -6.59 14.40 -2.52
C GLY A 9 -5.11 14.13 -2.28
N MET A 10 -4.71 12.90 -1.98
CA MET A 10 -3.33 12.51 -1.70
C MET A 10 -2.96 11.27 -2.50
N GLY A 11 -1.73 11.24 -3.00
CA GLY A 11 -1.19 10.07 -3.71
C GLY A 11 -0.95 10.32 -5.20
N ASN A 12 -0.24 9.39 -5.82
CA ASN A 12 0.11 9.41 -7.24
C ASN A 12 -1.00 8.74 -8.08
N LEU A 13 -2.20 9.30 -8.01
CA LEU A 13 -3.43 8.71 -8.58
C LEU A 13 -3.29 8.40 -10.07
N ARG A 14 -2.71 9.34 -10.83
CA ARG A 14 -2.57 9.18 -12.28
C ARG A 14 -1.66 8.01 -12.64
N SER A 15 -0.51 7.88 -11.99
CA SER A 15 0.42 6.78 -12.27
C SER A 15 -0.14 5.45 -11.82
N VAL A 16 -0.84 5.39 -10.69
CA VAL A 16 -1.51 4.18 -10.19
C VAL A 16 -2.62 3.76 -11.14
N SER A 17 -3.51 4.67 -11.54
CA SER A 17 -4.60 4.35 -12.47
C SER A 17 -4.09 3.90 -13.82
N LYS A 18 -3.09 4.58 -14.39
CA LYS A 18 -2.48 4.20 -15.67
C LYS A 18 -1.82 2.82 -15.62
N ALA A 19 -1.12 2.50 -14.53
CA ALA A 19 -0.52 1.19 -14.36
C ALA A 19 -1.59 0.09 -14.25
N LEU A 20 -2.68 0.33 -13.53
CA LEU A 20 -3.82 -0.60 -13.44
C LEU A 20 -4.53 -0.76 -14.79
N GLU A 21 -4.81 0.32 -15.51
CA GLU A 21 -5.39 0.27 -16.87
C GLU A 21 -4.52 -0.56 -17.81
N HIS A 22 -3.20 -0.43 -17.70
CA HIS A 22 -2.25 -1.18 -18.52
C HIS A 22 -2.32 -2.70 -18.26
N VAL A 23 -2.39 -3.12 -17.01
CA VAL A 23 -2.41 -4.54 -16.63
C VAL A 23 -3.81 -5.16 -16.66
N ALA A 24 -4.85 -4.34 -16.67
CA ALA A 24 -6.26 -4.75 -16.64
C ALA A 24 -7.09 -4.06 -17.75
N PRO A 25 -6.71 -4.22 -19.06
CA PRO A 25 -7.33 -3.45 -20.16
C PRO A 25 -8.80 -3.81 -20.41
N ARG A 26 -9.31 -4.85 -19.77
CA ARG A 26 -10.72 -5.26 -19.87
C ARG A 26 -11.56 -4.85 -18.66
N ASP A 27 -10.93 -4.23 -17.68
CA ASP A 27 -11.56 -3.81 -16.44
C ASP A 27 -11.73 -2.29 -16.41
N GLU A 28 -12.69 -1.81 -15.63
CA GLU A 28 -12.91 -0.40 -15.41
C GLU A 28 -12.07 0.07 -14.22
N VAL A 29 -11.12 0.95 -14.45
CA VAL A 29 -10.35 1.62 -13.38
C VAL A 29 -10.98 2.97 -13.11
N LEU A 30 -11.54 3.14 -11.92
CA LEU A 30 -12.24 4.35 -11.51
C LEU A 30 -11.47 5.09 -10.41
N VAL A 31 -11.01 6.29 -10.69
CA VAL A 31 -10.44 7.19 -9.68
C VAL A 31 -11.60 7.98 -9.05
N THR A 32 -11.86 7.77 -7.76
CA THR A 32 -13.08 8.31 -7.13
C THR A 32 -12.92 8.52 -5.62
N ALA A 33 -13.59 9.57 -5.12
CA ALA A 33 -13.83 9.79 -3.68
C ALA A 33 -15.27 9.38 -3.28
N ASP A 34 -16.12 9.02 -4.23
CA ASP A 34 -17.51 8.66 -3.95
C ASP A 34 -17.60 7.34 -3.17
N PRO A 35 -18.12 7.36 -1.93
CA PRO A 35 -18.26 6.17 -1.11
C PRO A 35 -19.13 5.08 -1.76
N ALA A 36 -20.15 5.45 -2.54
CA ALA A 36 -21.02 4.49 -3.22
C ALA A 36 -20.26 3.76 -4.33
N ALA A 37 -19.43 4.48 -5.10
CA ALA A 37 -18.59 3.90 -6.13
C ALA A 37 -17.52 2.97 -5.54
N ILE A 38 -16.91 3.34 -4.40
CA ILE A 38 -15.95 2.51 -3.68
C ILE A 38 -16.62 1.20 -3.21
N ARG A 39 -17.81 1.29 -2.62
CA ARG A 39 -18.58 0.12 -2.19
C ARG A 39 -18.99 -0.80 -3.34
N ALA A 40 -19.32 -0.22 -4.49
CA ALA A 40 -19.72 -0.98 -5.68
C ALA A 40 -18.52 -1.63 -6.42
N ALA A 41 -17.30 -1.18 -6.17
CA ALA A 41 -16.11 -1.75 -6.80
C ALA A 41 -15.83 -3.17 -6.29
N GLY A 42 -15.30 -4.01 -7.19
CA GLY A 42 -14.87 -5.37 -6.84
C GLY A 42 -13.49 -5.42 -6.18
N ARG A 43 -12.69 -4.35 -6.34
CA ARG A 43 -11.35 -4.20 -5.76
C ARG A 43 -11.10 -2.75 -5.40
N VAL A 44 -10.32 -2.52 -4.35
CA VAL A 44 -10.01 -1.16 -3.88
C VAL A 44 -8.51 -0.98 -3.72
N VAL A 45 -7.99 0.11 -4.27
CA VAL A 45 -6.61 0.54 -4.13
C VAL A 45 -6.58 1.87 -3.39
N VAL A 46 -5.83 1.93 -2.30
CA VAL A 46 -5.65 3.14 -1.51
C VAL A 46 -4.18 3.57 -1.61
N PRO A 47 -3.87 4.51 -2.50
CA PRO A 47 -2.54 5.12 -2.56
C PRO A 47 -2.39 6.14 -1.43
N GLY A 48 -1.16 6.58 -1.21
CA GLY A 48 -0.88 7.68 -0.30
C GLY A 48 0.51 8.22 -0.56
N GLN A 49 0.67 9.53 -0.41
CA GLN A 49 1.93 10.23 -0.61
C GLN A 49 2.00 11.43 0.33
N GLY A 50 3.19 11.82 0.73
CA GLY A 50 3.42 12.91 1.67
C GLY A 50 3.45 12.42 3.12
N ALA A 51 2.75 13.10 4.01
CA ALA A 51 2.76 12.82 5.45
C ALA A 51 1.50 12.04 5.88
N MET A 52 1.67 11.05 6.77
CA MET A 52 0.55 10.26 7.28
C MET A 52 -0.54 11.12 7.95
N PRO A 53 -0.22 12.17 8.77
CA PRO A 53 -1.23 13.05 9.33
C PRO A 53 -2.11 13.72 8.28
N ASP A 54 -1.50 14.19 7.20
CA ASP A 54 -2.22 14.84 6.10
C ASP A 54 -3.12 13.84 5.36
N CYS A 55 -2.61 12.65 5.09
CA CYS A 55 -3.39 11.60 4.45
C CYS A 55 -4.61 11.19 5.30
N MET A 56 -4.44 11.00 6.60
CA MET A 56 -5.54 10.66 7.52
C MET A 56 -6.59 11.77 7.57
N ARG A 57 -6.15 13.03 7.64
CA ARG A 57 -7.05 14.19 7.65
C ARG A 57 -7.83 14.33 6.33
N GLN A 58 -7.16 14.19 5.21
CA GLN A 58 -7.79 14.27 3.89
C GLN A 58 -8.74 13.11 3.63
N LEU A 59 -8.39 11.89 4.07
CA LEU A 59 -9.28 10.75 3.97
C LEU A 59 -10.57 10.97 4.76
N ALA A 60 -10.48 11.52 5.98
CA ALA A 60 -11.66 11.88 6.77
C ALA A 60 -12.49 12.98 6.10
N ALA A 61 -11.84 14.03 5.60
CA ALA A 61 -12.50 15.16 4.95
C ALA A 61 -13.19 14.78 3.63
N SER A 62 -12.67 13.79 2.90
CA SER A 62 -13.23 13.34 1.63
C SER A 62 -14.58 12.60 1.75
N GLY A 63 -14.91 12.13 2.96
CA GLY A 63 -16.07 11.26 3.19
C GLY A 63 -15.88 9.80 2.78
N ALA A 64 -14.73 9.43 2.22
CA ALA A 64 -14.45 8.07 1.74
C ALA A 64 -14.00 7.11 2.86
N ARG A 65 -13.66 7.62 4.04
CA ARG A 65 -13.02 6.83 5.13
C ARG A 65 -13.79 5.54 5.47
N GLU A 66 -15.09 5.64 5.67
CA GLU A 66 -15.91 4.47 6.05
C GLU A 66 -15.97 3.43 4.93
N ALA A 67 -16.13 3.86 3.69
CA ALA A 67 -16.13 2.97 2.53
C ALA A 67 -14.77 2.26 2.34
N VAL A 68 -13.67 2.94 2.66
CA VAL A 68 -12.32 2.34 2.66
C VAL A 68 -12.20 1.28 3.76
N VAL A 69 -12.65 1.56 4.97
CA VAL A 69 -12.64 0.59 6.08
C VAL A 69 -13.50 -0.64 5.75
N GLU A 70 -14.69 -0.46 5.23
CA GLU A 70 -15.58 -1.54 4.79
C GLU A 70 -14.93 -2.38 3.68
N ALA A 71 -14.29 -1.72 2.70
CA ALA A 71 -13.59 -2.39 1.62
C ALA A 71 -12.42 -3.26 2.14
N ALA A 72 -11.65 -2.75 3.10
CA ALA A 72 -10.57 -3.48 3.72
C ALA A 72 -11.03 -4.74 4.47
N GLY A 73 -12.28 -4.80 4.91
CA GLY A 73 -12.87 -5.96 5.56
C GLY A 73 -13.64 -6.93 4.64
N SER A 74 -13.75 -6.64 3.33
CA SER A 74 -14.71 -7.39 2.51
C SER A 74 -14.29 -7.73 1.09
N LYS A 75 -13.25 -7.10 0.56
CA LYS A 75 -12.82 -7.31 -0.85
C LYS A 75 -11.31 -7.15 -1.02
N PRO A 76 -10.73 -7.64 -2.13
CA PRO A 76 -9.31 -7.45 -2.38
C PRO A 76 -8.92 -5.98 -2.26
N PHE A 77 -8.01 -5.70 -1.34
CA PHE A 77 -7.59 -4.37 -0.93
C PHE A 77 -6.08 -4.22 -1.07
N LEU A 78 -5.64 -3.17 -1.74
CA LEU A 78 -4.23 -2.84 -1.90
C LEU A 78 -3.92 -1.46 -1.32
N GLY A 79 -3.09 -1.42 -0.25
CA GLY A 79 -2.51 -0.19 0.28
C GLY A 79 -1.13 0.09 -0.31
N ILE A 80 -0.88 1.32 -0.75
CA ILE A 80 0.41 1.71 -1.35
C ILE A 80 1.02 2.87 -0.56
N CYS A 81 2.25 2.72 -0.11
CA CYS A 81 3.06 3.69 0.63
C CYS A 81 2.34 4.18 1.90
N ILE A 82 1.90 5.43 1.96
CA ILE A 82 1.10 5.92 3.10
C ILE A 82 -0.23 5.15 3.21
N GLY A 83 -0.78 4.65 2.10
CA GLY A 83 -1.95 3.78 2.12
C GLY A 83 -1.76 2.48 2.90
N LEU A 84 -0.53 1.96 2.97
CA LEU A 84 -0.16 0.88 3.90
C LEU A 84 -0.08 1.40 5.34
N GLN A 85 0.59 2.53 5.55
CA GLN A 85 0.84 3.08 6.90
C GLN A 85 -0.46 3.42 7.63
N MET A 86 -1.45 3.95 6.92
CA MET A 86 -2.77 4.29 7.47
C MET A 86 -3.54 3.07 8.02
N LEU A 87 -3.21 1.84 7.60
CA LEU A 87 -3.89 0.63 8.09
C LEU A 87 -3.55 0.30 9.55
N PHE A 88 -2.41 0.78 10.05
CA PHE A 88 -1.92 0.51 11.40
C PHE A 88 -2.62 1.38 12.46
N GLU A 89 -2.35 1.07 13.73
CA GLU A 89 -2.98 1.74 14.87
C GLU A 89 -2.47 3.18 15.02
N ARG A 90 -1.15 3.41 14.82
CA ARG A 90 -0.54 4.70 15.07
C ARG A 90 0.73 4.92 14.27
N GLY A 91 0.90 6.13 13.74
CA GLY A 91 2.13 6.62 13.13
C GLY A 91 2.88 7.57 14.04
N GLN A 92 4.20 7.42 14.12
CA GLN A 92 5.06 8.33 14.88
C GLN A 92 5.08 9.74 14.25
N GLU A 93 4.86 9.84 12.96
CA GLU A 93 4.75 11.12 12.26
C GLU A 93 3.52 11.89 12.77
N GLY A 94 3.77 13.01 13.47
CA GLY A 94 2.71 13.81 14.07
C GLY A 94 1.88 13.09 15.14
N ASP A 95 2.38 11.98 15.69
CA ASP A 95 1.67 11.15 16.66
C ASP A 95 0.23 10.82 16.20
N THR A 96 0.09 10.35 14.96
CA THR A 96 -1.17 10.26 14.24
C THR A 96 -1.84 8.90 14.43
N PRO A 97 -3.12 8.85 14.88
CA PRO A 97 -3.91 7.63 14.84
C PRO A 97 -4.15 7.18 13.39
N GLY A 98 -3.93 5.89 13.11
CA GLY A 98 -4.30 5.27 11.84
C GLY A 98 -5.73 4.73 11.86
N LEU A 99 -6.06 3.88 10.89
CA LEU A 99 -7.37 3.23 10.80
C LEU A 99 -7.53 2.07 11.80
N GLY A 100 -6.42 1.59 12.39
CA GLY A 100 -6.45 0.50 13.37
C GLY A 100 -6.92 -0.84 12.83
N LEU A 101 -6.76 -1.08 11.53
CA LEU A 101 -7.17 -2.32 10.87
C LEU A 101 -6.11 -3.42 11.04
N LEU A 102 -4.85 -3.05 11.20
CA LEU A 102 -3.73 -3.95 11.46
C LEU A 102 -3.03 -3.54 12.77
N PRO A 103 -2.71 -4.50 13.66
CA PRO A 103 -2.03 -4.18 14.91
C PRO A 103 -0.56 -3.82 14.66
N GLY A 104 -0.11 -2.77 15.31
CA GLY A 104 1.25 -2.26 15.22
C GLY A 104 1.31 -0.77 14.93
N ASN A 105 2.53 -0.29 14.72
CA ASN A 105 2.84 1.12 14.59
C ASN A 105 3.68 1.41 13.33
N VAL A 106 3.87 2.70 13.06
CA VAL A 106 4.69 3.18 11.93
C VAL A 106 5.75 4.14 12.48
N PRO A 107 6.89 3.60 12.98
CA PRO A 107 7.99 4.41 13.48
C PRO A 107 8.80 5.07 12.37
N ARG A 108 9.59 6.07 12.75
CA ARG A 108 10.56 6.72 11.88
C ARG A 108 11.83 5.89 11.75
N PHE A 109 12.42 5.87 10.56
CA PHE A 109 13.76 5.33 10.38
C PHE A 109 14.78 6.08 11.22
N SER A 110 15.73 5.32 11.77
CA SER A 110 16.90 5.86 12.47
C SER A 110 18.18 5.08 12.11
N PRO A 111 18.49 4.86 10.81
CA PRO A 111 19.68 4.12 10.42
C PRO A 111 20.92 4.99 10.62
N ALA A 112 21.93 4.46 11.31
CA ALA A 112 23.18 5.16 11.49
C ALA A 112 23.87 5.39 10.13
N GLY A 113 24.24 6.65 9.84
CA GLY A 113 25.05 7.01 8.66
C GLY A 113 24.35 7.00 7.31
N LEU A 114 23.04 6.75 7.26
CA LEU A 114 22.26 6.75 6.02
C LEU A 114 21.31 7.95 5.94
N LYS A 115 21.05 8.40 4.72
CA LYS A 115 20.12 9.51 4.48
C LYS A 115 18.66 9.05 4.66
N ILE A 116 17.83 9.93 5.20
CA ILE A 116 16.38 9.81 5.24
C ILE A 116 15.80 10.96 4.42
N PRO A 117 14.83 10.67 3.51
CA PRO A 117 14.12 9.39 3.31
C PRO A 117 14.97 8.30 2.65
N HIS A 118 14.62 7.03 2.90
CA HIS A 118 15.01 5.91 2.06
C HIS A 118 14.39 6.14 0.69
N MET A 119 15.21 6.45 -0.31
CA MET A 119 14.76 6.84 -1.65
C MET A 119 15.57 6.11 -2.71
N GLY A 120 14.88 5.44 -3.62
CA GLY A 120 15.47 4.72 -4.73
C GLY A 120 15.06 3.25 -4.81
N TRP A 121 15.74 2.53 -5.68
CA TRP A 121 15.52 1.11 -5.91
C TRP A 121 16.20 0.28 -4.83
N ASN A 122 15.46 -0.69 -4.27
CA ASN A 122 16.01 -1.61 -3.29
C ASN A 122 15.37 -2.99 -3.42
N GLU A 123 16.06 -4.01 -2.91
CA GLU A 123 15.64 -5.41 -2.97
C GLU A 123 14.55 -5.70 -1.95
N VAL A 124 13.54 -6.45 -2.38
CA VAL A 124 12.43 -6.93 -1.55
C VAL A 124 12.60 -8.42 -1.32
N PHE A 125 12.78 -8.80 -0.06
CA PHE A 125 12.92 -10.18 0.38
C PHE A 125 11.54 -10.75 0.72
N GLN A 126 11.11 -11.79 0.01
CA GLN A 126 9.83 -12.45 0.23
C GLN A 126 9.93 -13.37 1.44
N GLU A 127 9.28 -13.02 2.55
CA GLU A 127 9.32 -13.79 3.80
C GLU A 127 8.33 -14.96 3.81
N ARG A 128 7.28 -14.87 3.00
CA ARG A 128 6.24 -15.90 2.87
C ARG A 128 5.70 -15.95 1.45
N ALA A 129 5.33 -17.16 1.01
CA ALA A 129 4.60 -17.34 -0.24
C ALA A 129 3.26 -16.61 -0.18
N HIS A 130 2.92 -15.90 -1.25
CA HIS A 130 1.66 -15.21 -1.43
C HIS A 130 1.34 -15.06 -2.92
N ALA A 131 0.07 -15.12 -3.30
CA ALA A 131 -0.36 -14.98 -4.69
C ALA A 131 0.12 -13.67 -5.34
N MET A 132 0.28 -12.61 -4.54
CA MET A 132 0.80 -11.32 -5.02
C MET A 132 2.25 -11.38 -5.52
N TRP A 133 3.02 -12.40 -5.15
CA TRP A 133 4.41 -12.60 -5.60
C TRP A 133 4.53 -13.49 -6.83
N GLU A 134 3.43 -14.00 -7.37
CA GLU A 134 3.48 -14.91 -8.53
C GLU A 134 4.21 -14.29 -9.71
N GLY A 135 5.25 -15.00 -10.20
CA GLY A 135 6.10 -14.54 -11.31
C GLY A 135 7.02 -13.36 -10.96
N ILE A 136 7.19 -13.04 -9.67
CA ILE A 136 8.15 -12.07 -9.15
C ILE A 136 9.22 -12.85 -8.38
N ALA A 137 10.46 -12.79 -8.86
CA ALA A 137 11.57 -13.46 -8.18
C ALA A 137 11.84 -12.82 -6.82
N ASP A 138 12.26 -13.65 -5.84
CA ASP A 138 12.76 -13.11 -4.58
C ASP A 138 13.92 -12.16 -4.84
N ARG A 139 14.05 -11.12 -4.00
CA ARG A 139 15.03 -10.04 -4.14
C ARG A 139 14.84 -9.18 -5.40
N SER A 140 13.69 -9.22 -6.06
CA SER A 140 13.33 -8.24 -7.07
C SER A 140 13.36 -6.83 -6.51
N ARG A 141 13.75 -5.85 -7.34
CA ARG A 141 13.87 -4.46 -6.92
C ARG A 141 12.57 -3.71 -7.16
N PHE A 142 12.23 -2.87 -6.18
CA PHE A 142 11.10 -1.94 -6.22
C PHE A 142 11.56 -0.54 -5.81
N TYR A 143 10.80 0.47 -6.19
CA TYR A 143 11.10 1.86 -5.88
C TYR A 143 10.48 2.27 -4.54
N PHE A 144 11.31 2.81 -3.66
CA PHE A 144 10.98 3.32 -2.34
C PHE A 144 11.17 4.82 -2.25
N VAL A 145 10.31 5.49 -1.51
CA VAL A 145 10.50 6.86 -1.03
C VAL A 145 9.70 7.05 0.25
N HIS A 146 10.33 6.86 1.40
CA HIS A 146 9.66 6.97 2.70
C HIS A 146 10.66 7.22 3.84
N SER A 147 10.17 7.85 4.90
CA SER A 147 10.93 8.13 6.13
C SER A 147 10.44 7.32 7.33
N TYR A 148 9.29 6.65 7.20
CA TYR A 148 8.66 5.82 8.20
C TYR A 148 8.39 4.45 7.61
N TYR A 149 8.27 3.42 8.45
CA TYR A 149 8.07 2.05 8.00
C TYR A 149 7.06 1.32 8.89
N PRO A 150 6.31 0.32 8.38
CA PRO A 150 5.39 -0.45 9.20
C PRO A 150 6.15 -1.37 10.16
N GLN A 151 5.72 -1.39 11.40
CA GLN A 151 6.19 -2.31 12.44
C GLN A 151 4.99 -3.09 12.98
N PRO A 152 4.62 -4.22 12.33
CA PRO A 152 3.52 -5.04 12.79
C PRO A 152 3.76 -5.58 14.19
N ALA A 153 2.74 -5.55 15.04
CA ALA A 153 2.78 -6.21 16.35
C ALA A 153 2.71 -7.75 16.23
N GLU A 154 2.11 -8.23 15.15
CA GLU A 154 2.05 -9.66 14.81
C GLU A 154 3.04 -9.97 13.68
N PRO A 155 4.11 -10.74 13.94
CA PRO A 155 5.11 -11.10 12.90
C PRO A 155 4.51 -11.78 11.67
N ALA A 156 3.41 -12.50 11.84
CA ALA A 156 2.69 -13.17 10.76
C ALA A 156 2.12 -12.23 9.71
N LEU A 157 1.97 -10.94 9.99
CA LEU A 157 1.54 -9.94 9.00
C LEU A 157 2.61 -9.63 7.96
N THR A 158 3.89 -9.76 8.32
CA THR A 158 5.01 -9.46 7.42
C THR A 158 5.11 -10.53 6.32
N VAL A 159 4.96 -10.11 5.07
CA VAL A 159 5.13 -10.99 3.90
C VAL A 159 6.37 -10.64 3.08
N ALA A 160 6.96 -9.47 3.30
CA ALA A 160 8.24 -9.10 2.73
C ALA A 160 8.97 -8.07 3.61
N THR A 161 10.30 -8.10 3.52
CA THR A 161 11.22 -7.19 4.18
C THR A 161 12.15 -6.52 3.18
N CYS A 162 12.80 -5.46 3.62
CA CYS A 162 13.84 -4.76 2.88
C CYS A 162 14.95 -4.35 3.85
N GLU A 163 16.14 -4.08 3.35
CA GLU A 163 17.26 -3.60 4.16
C GLU A 163 17.70 -2.19 3.76
N TYR A 164 17.76 -1.31 4.76
CA TYR A 164 18.30 0.04 4.62
C TYR A 164 18.92 0.48 5.94
N GLY A 165 20.15 0.01 6.19
CA GLY A 165 20.84 0.16 7.48
C GLY A 165 20.19 -0.62 8.63
N MET A 166 19.01 -1.12 8.43
CA MET A 166 18.26 -2.04 9.27
C MET A 166 17.28 -2.83 8.40
N ARG A 167 16.94 -4.03 8.85
CA ARG A 167 15.86 -4.80 8.21
C ARG A 167 14.51 -4.29 8.69
N PHE A 168 13.60 -4.02 7.76
CA PHE A 168 12.26 -3.54 8.07
C PHE A 168 11.19 -4.24 7.22
N THR A 169 9.97 -4.30 7.73
CA THR A 169 8.82 -4.80 6.98
C THR A 169 8.48 -3.82 5.85
N CYS A 170 8.39 -4.32 4.62
CA CYS A 170 8.02 -3.50 3.46
C CYS A 170 6.75 -3.96 2.75
N ALA A 171 6.21 -5.12 3.14
CA ALA A 171 4.88 -5.56 2.70
C ALA A 171 4.22 -6.39 3.80
N VAL A 172 2.91 -6.21 3.93
CA VAL A 172 2.06 -6.92 4.87
C VAL A 172 0.85 -7.52 4.17
N ALA A 173 0.33 -8.62 4.72
CA ALA A 173 -0.90 -9.23 4.25
C ALA A 173 -1.71 -9.83 5.41
N ARG A 174 -3.03 -9.70 5.33
CA ARG A 174 -4.02 -10.38 6.17
C ARG A 174 -5.28 -10.56 5.35
N ASP A 175 -5.77 -11.79 5.24
CA ASP A 175 -7.00 -12.14 4.54
C ASP A 175 -7.05 -11.49 3.13
N ASN A 176 -7.94 -10.55 2.93
CA ASN A 176 -8.14 -9.82 1.67
C ASN A 176 -7.30 -8.52 1.56
N ILE A 177 -6.48 -8.21 2.54
CA ILE A 177 -5.59 -7.04 2.53
C ILE A 177 -4.19 -7.45 2.10
N PHE A 178 -3.64 -6.74 1.13
CA PHE A 178 -2.22 -6.71 0.81
C PHE A 178 -1.77 -5.26 0.76
N ALA A 179 -0.65 -4.93 1.39
CA ALA A 179 -0.18 -3.55 1.37
C ALA A 179 1.35 -3.49 1.32
N VAL A 180 1.86 -2.50 0.58
CA VAL A 180 3.28 -2.34 0.27
C VAL A 180 3.78 -0.94 0.61
N GLN A 181 5.02 -0.84 1.11
CA GLN A 181 5.68 0.43 1.38
C GLN A 181 6.25 1.06 0.11
N PHE A 182 6.67 0.25 -0.83
CA PHE A 182 7.18 0.69 -2.13
C PHE A 182 6.04 1.09 -3.08
N HIS A 183 6.42 1.69 -4.20
CA HIS A 183 5.52 2.16 -5.24
C HIS A 183 5.52 1.20 -6.43
N PRO A 184 4.58 0.25 -6.56
CA PRO A 184 4.54 -0.65 -7.72
C PRO A 184 4.33 0.10 -9.03
N GLU A 185 3.59 1.19 -9.03
CA GLU A 185 3.37 2.06 -10.20
C GLU A 185 4.65 2.75 -10.70
N LYS A 186 5.71 2.77 -9.89
CA LYS A 186 7.05 3.30 -10.22
C LYS A 186 8.11 2.22 -10.33
N SER A 187 7.73 0.94 -10.25
CA SER A 187 8.66 -0.18 -10.13
C SER A 187 8.77 -1.01 -11.42
N GLN A 188 8.48 -0.42 -12.58
CA GLN A 188 8.64 -1.04 -13.90
C GLN A 188 8.02 -2.45 -13.98
N HIS A 189 8.74 -3.43 -14.49
CA HIS A 189 8.20 -4.77 -14.73
C HIS A 189 7.72 -5.47 -13.45
N SER A 190 8.50 -5.44 -12.37
CA SER A 190 8.11 -6.08 -11.10
C SER A 190 6.86 -5.43 -10.50
N GLY A 191 6.76 -4.11 -10.60
CA GLY A 191 5.60 -3.37 -10.13
C GLY A 191 4.34 -3.67 -10.94
N LEU A 192 4.44 -3.70 -12.27
CA LEU A 192 3.33 -4.07 -13.15
C LEU A 192 2.89 -5.51 -12.93
N ARG A 193 3.84 -6.42 -12.69
CA ARG A 193 3.51 -7.82 -12.37
C ARG A 193 2.73 -7.91 -11.06
N LEU A 194 3.14 -7.19 -10.03
CA LEU A 194 2.43 -7.16 -8.75
C LEU A 194 1.02 -6.61 -8.91
N LEU A 195 0.83 -5.53 -9.67
CA LEU A 195 -0.50 -4.99 -9.96
C LEU A 195 -1.36 -5.95 -10.78
N SER A 196 -0.78 -6.66 -11.75
CA SER A 196 -1.47 -7.73 -12.48
C SER A 196 -1.92 -8.85 -11.56
N ASN A 197 -1.06 -9.28 -10.63
CA ASN A 197 -1.41 -10.28 -9.62
C ASN A 197 -2.56 -9.79 -8.74
N PHE A 198 -2.55 -8.53 -8.32
CA PHE A 198 -3.65 -7.93 -7.54
C PHE A 198 -4.99 -7.97 -8.28
N VAL A 199 -4.99 -7.67 -9.56
CA VAL A 199 -6.21 -7.74 -10.40
C VAL A 199 -6.78 -9.16 -10.46
N GLN A 200 -5.93 -10.17 -10.42
CA GLN A 200 -6.32 -11.58 -10.51
C GLN A 200 -6.55 -12.23 -9.14
N TRP A 201 -6.00 -11.64 -8.08
CA TRP A 201 -6.03 -12.20 -6.73
C TRP A 201 -7.45 -12.43 -6.22
N ARG A 202 -7.67 -13.62 -5.67
CA ARG A 202 -8.91 -14.05 -5.02
C ARG A 202 -8.55 -14.58 -3.63
N PRO A 203 -8.58 -13.70 -2.61
CA PRO A 203 -8.28 -14.08 -1.21
C PRO A 203 -9.32 -15.02 -0.65
#